data_6ae6dd0ded2a6d3ae319c04c49f51fd6
#
_entry.id   6ae6dd0ded2a6d3ae319c04c49f51fd6
#
_cell.length_a   1.000
_cell.length_b   1.000
_cell.length_c   1.000
_cell.angle_alpha   90.00
_cell.angle_beta   90.00
_cell.angle_gamma   90.00
#
_symmetry.space_group_name_H-M   'P 1'
#
loop_
_entity.id
_entity.type
_entity.pdbx_description
1 polymer ?
#
loop_
_entity_poly.entity_id
_entity_poly.type
_entity_poly.pdbx_seq_one_letter_code
_entity_poly.pdbx_strand_id
1 'polypeptide(L)'
;LANPEPQKGETEETDGEPPKKKNSLIVKIAVLVGILVIVGGLLLGYMIKHREPTYQQIGTRYIDDPDWGNVYEISYVVKGEVTAERLNEHLREVRETVDREELGTNVVKTVYYRNKEDALAWKDTDMGGYTFLNVE
;
A
#
# COMPACT_ATOMS: atom_id res chain seq x y z
N LEU A 1 -59.65 60.38 41.92
CA LEU A 1 -59.58 59.65 40.67
C LEU A 1 -58.15 59.21 40.46
N ALA A 2 -57.82 58.12 41.08
CA ALA A 2 -56.56 57.46 40.85
C ALA A 2 -56.57 56.88 39.47
N ASN A 3 -55.77 57.42 38.62
CA ASN A 3 -55.44 56.79 37.36
C ASN A 3 -54.56 55.58 37.64
N PRO A 4 -55.02 54.37 37.38
CA PRO A 4 -54.12 53.28 37.48
C PRO A 4 -53.03 53.43 36.45
N GLU A 5 -51.85 53.63 36.92
CA GLU A 5 -50.68 53.56 36.06
C GLU A 5 -50.70 52.28 35.31
N PRO A 6 -50.54 52.32 34.01
CA PRO A 6 -50.31 51.09 33.29
C PRO A 6 -49.02 50.50 33.87
N GLN A 7 -49.16 49.39 34.53
CA GLN A 7 -47.99 48.61 34.81
C GLN A 7 -47.36 48.28 33.47
N LYS A 8 -46.21 48.86 33.24
CA LYS A 8 -45.31 48.34 32.24
C LYS A 8 -45.12 46.90 32.57
N GLY A 9 -45.76 46.05 31.78
CA GLY A 9 -45.33 44.69 31.75
C GLY A 9 -43.82 44.74 31.48
N GLU A 10 -43.06 44.44 32.47
CA GLU A 10 -41.70 44.08 32.25
C GLU A 10 -41.75 42.92 31.28
N THR A 11 -41.45 43.21 30.05
CA THR A 11 -40.96 42.18 29.17
C THR A 11 -39.71 41.66 29.84
N GLU A 12 -39.85 40.65 30.64
CA GLU A 12 -38.74 39.79 30.91
C GLU A 12 -38.23 39.35 29.56
N GLU A 13 -37.21 40.01 29.12
CA GLU A 13 -36.35 39.42 28.13
C GLU A 13 -35.80 38.19 28.81
N THR A 14 -36.51 37.12 28.65
CA THR A 14 -35.91 35.83 28.79
C THR A 14 -34.84 35.80 27.74
N ASP A 15 -33.65 36.15 28.13
CA ASP A 15 -32.46 35.85 27.40
C ASP A 15 -32.38 34.31 27.28
N GLY A 16 -33.18 33.80 26.37
CA GLY A 16 -33.05 32.44 25.90
C GLY A 16 -31.85 32.35 24.99
N GLU A 17 -30.69 32.80 25.47
CA GLU A 17 -29.48 32.44 24.81
C GLU A 17 -29.34 30.94 24.94
N PRO A 18 -29.40 30.20 23.79
CA PRO A 18 -29.10 28.81 23.81
C PRO A 18 -27.71 28.66 24.45
N PRO A 19 -27.48 27.61 25.21
CA PRO A 19 -26.20 27.44 25.87
C PRO A 19 -25.12 27.29 24.79
N LYS A 20 -24.52 28.38 24.40
CA LYS A 20 -23.41 28.46 23.41
C LYS A 20 -22.27 27.55 23.79
N LYS A 21 -22.11 27.23 25.07
CA LYS A 21 -21.10 26.31 25.57
C LYS A 21 -21.30 24.86 25.12
N LYS A 22 -22.53 24.33 25.06
CA LYS A 22 -22.82 22.97 24.58
C LYS A 22 -22.60 22.84 23.09
N ASN A 23 -23.07 23.81 22.29
CA ASN A 23 -22.88 23.81 20.86
C ASN A 23 -21.39 23.99 20.51
N SER A 24 -20.65 24.80 21.24
CA SER A 24 -19.22 24.99 21.05
C SER A 24 -18.43 23.69 21.34
N LEU A 25 -18.82 22.92 22.37
CA LEU A 25 -18.18 21.67 22.69
C LEU A 25 -18.46 20.60 21.63
N ILE A 26 -19.71 20.48 21.17
CA ILE A 26 -20.12 19.55 20.11
C ILE A 26 -19.40 19.89 18.81
N VAL A 27 -19.32 21.17 18.44
CA VAL A 27 -18.60 21.63 17.25
C VAL A 27 -17.11 21.31 17.36
N LYS A 28 -16.49 21.53 18.51
CA LYS A 28 -15.08 21.20 18.72
C LYS A 28 -14.82 19.70 18.61
N ILE A 29 -15.70 18.87 19.16
CA ILE A 29 -15.60 17.42 19.07
C ILE A 29 -15.80 16.97 17.61
N ALA A 30 -16.79 17.53 16.91
CA ALA A 30 -17.05 17.22 15.51
C ALA A 30 -15.85 17.59 14.61
N VAL A 31 -15.24 18.73 14.84
CA VAL A 31 -14.03 19.17 14.12
C VAL A 31 -12.86 18.24 14.43
N LEU A 32 -12.67 17.86 15.69
CA LEU A 32 -11.60 16.95 16.10
C LEU A 32 -11.76 15.58 15.45
N VAL A 33 -12.97 15.01 15.46
CA VAL A 33 -13.28 13.73 14.81
C VAL A 33 -13.07 13.84 13.30
N GLY A 34 -13.49 14.93 12.67
CA GLY A 34 -13.26 15.20 11.26
C GLY A 34 -11.78 15.20 10.90
N ILE A 35 -10.96 15.87 11.69
CA ILE A 35 -9.50 15.91 11.52
C ILE A 35 -8.90 14.50 11.67
N LEU A 36 -9.32 13.76 12.69
CA LEU A 36 -8.84 12.39 12.92
C LEU A 36 -9.19 11.46 11.76
N VAL A 37 -10.39 11.57 11.18
CA VAL A 37 -10.79 10.80 10.00
C VAL A 37 -9.94 11.14 8.79
N ILE A 38 -9.69 12.42 8.54
CA ILE A 38 -8.87 12.87 7.41
C ILE A 38 -7.42 12.41 7.58
N VAL A 39 -6.83 12.63 8.75
CA VAL A 39 -5.44 12.20 9.04
C VAL A 39 -5.32 10.69 8.99
N GLY A 40 -6.27 9.96 9.58
CA GLY A 40 -6.31 8.50 9.53
C GLY A 40 -6.44 7.97 8.11
N GLY A 41 -7.30 8.59 7.29
CA GLY A 41 -7.45 8.25 5.88
C GLY A 41 -6.20 8.52 5.05
N LEU A 42 -5.53 9.65 5.28
CA LEU A 42 -4.27 9.99 4.62
C LEU A 42 -3.13 9.05 5.03
N LEU A 43 -3.02 8.72 6.32
CA LEU A 43 -2.04 7.75 6.82
C LEU A 43 -2.27 6.36 6.24
N LEU A 44 -3.52 5.91 6.22
CA LEU A 44 -3.88 4.61 5.65
C LEU A 44 -3.57 4.56 4.17
N GLY A 45 -3.93 5.60 3.42
CA GLY A 45 -3.60 5.73 2.00
C GLY A 45 -2.09 5.74 1.75
N TYR A 46 -1.33 6.44 2.58
CA TYR A 46 0.13 6.44 2.52
C TYR A 46 0.71 5.06 2.81
N MET A 47 0.25 4.37 3.85
CA MET A 47 0.69 3.02 4.19
C MET A 47 0.38 2.01 3.09
N ILE A 48 -0.80 2.10 2.46
CA ILE A 48 -1.16 1.22 1.35
C ILE A 48 -0.27 1.50 0.14
N LYS A 49 -0.04 2.76 -0.20
CA LYS A 49 0.79 3.17 -1.34
C LYS A 49 2.26 2.80 -1.17
N HIS A 50 2.78 2.88 0.05
CA HIS A 50 4.18 2.58 0.36
C HIS A 50 4.41 1.19 0.94
N ARG A 51 3.39 0.34 0.87
CA ARG A 51 3.54 -1.05 1.28
C ARG A 51 4.59 -1.74 0.42
N GLU A 52 5.53 -2.41 1.08
CA GLU A 52 6.53 -3.20 0.38
C GLU A 52 5.87 -4.28 -0.48
N PRO A 53 6.32 -4.46 -1.72
CA PRO A 53 5.83 -5.54 -2.55
C PRO A 53 6.23 -6.88 -1.95
N THR A 54 5.37 -7.87 -2.10
CA THR A 54 5.66 -9.25 -1.70
C THR A 54 5.92 -10.09 -2.93
N TYR A 55 6.92 -10.96 -2.84
CA TYR A 55 7.33 -11.86 -3.90
C TYR A 55 7.11 -13.30 -3.45
N GLN A 56 6.25 -14.01 -4.14
CA GLN A 56 5.99 -15.43 -3.89
C GLN A 56 6.56 -16.27 -5.00
N GLN A 57 7.51 -17.12 -4.69
CA GLN A 57 8.02 -18.10 -5.65
C GLN A 57 6.93 -19.13 -5.98
N ILE A 58 6.66 -19.30 -7.25
CA ILE A 58 5.61 -20.22 -7.74
C ILE A 58 6.21 -21.46 -8.35
N GLY A 59 7.22 -21.31 -9.18
CA GLY A 59 7.82 -22.44 -9.86
C GLY A 59 9.24 -22.18 -10.32
N THR A 60 9.88 -23.25 -10.72
CA THR A 60 11.23 -23.23 -11.28
C THR A 60 11.31 -24.16 -12.47
N ARG A 61 12.16 -23.85 -13.43
CA ARG A 61 12.46 -24.71 -14.55
C ARG A 61 13.85 -24.47 -15.11
N TYR A 62 14.37 -25.43 -15.84
CA TYR A 62 15.56 -25.25 -16.68
C TYR A 62 15.12 -25.04 -18.13
N ILE A 63 15.72 -24.08 -18.80
CA ILE A 63 15.56 -23.86 -20.23
C ILE A 63 16.93 -23.85 -20.91
N ASP A 64 16.96 -24.26 -22.16
CA ASP A 64 18.12 -24.12 -23.02
C ASP A 64 17.96 -22.85 -23.85
N ASP A 65 18.66 -21.80 -23.42
CA ASP A 65 18.62 -20.48 -24.07
C ASP A 65 19.69 -20.40 -25.16
N PRO A 66 19.36 -19.91 -26.38
CA PRO A 66 20.31 -19.84 -27.48
C PRO A 66 21.53 -18.96 -27.18
N ASP A 67 21.37 -17.93 -26.36
CA ASP A 67 22.42 -16.97 -26.03
C ASP A 67 23.19 -17.34 -24.76
N TRP A 68 22.54 -17.95 -23.80
CA TRP A 68 23.05 -18.19 -22.45
C TRP A 68 23.29 -19.67 -22.11
N GLY A 69 22.81 -20.58 -22.94
CA GLY A 69 22.88 -22.02 -22.67
C GLY A 69 21.86 -22.46 -21.60
N ASN A 70 22.29 -23.29 -20.67
CA ASN A 70 21.40 -23.77 -19.60
C ASN A 70 21.07 -22.65 -18.60
N VAL A 71 19.81 -22.26 -18.56
CA VAL A 71 19.30 -21.19 -17.69
C VAL A 71 18.32 -21.77 -16.67
N TYR A 72 18.50 -21.41 -15.42
CA TYR A 72 17.55 -21.71 -14.36
C TYR A 72 16.56 -20.55 -14.21
N GLU A 73 15.30 -20.79 -14.54
CA GLU A 73 14.23 -19.81 -14.42
C GLU A 73 13.44 -20.01 -13.14
N ILE A 74 13.16 -18.90 -12.46
CA ILE A 74 12.33 -18.85 -11.25
C ILE A 74 11.17 -17.89 -11.54
N SER A 75 9.94 -18.37 -11.35
CA SER A 75 8.74 -17.52 -11.47
C SER A 75 8.27 -17.03 -10.11
N TYR A 76 7.93 -15.76 -10.05
CA TYR A 76 7.39 -15.08 -8.87
C TYR A 76 6.06 -14.43 -9.17
N VAL A 77 5.13 -14.51 -8.24
CA VAL A 77 3.94 -13.66 -8.20
C VAL A 77 4.21 -12.47 -7.28
N VAL A 78 4.00 -11.29 -7.80
CA VAL A 78 4.24 -10.03 -7.09
C VAL A 78 2.92 -9.39 -6.71
N LYS A 79 2.78 -9.06 -5.44
CA LYS A 79 1.68 -8.25 -4.90
C LYS A 79 2.21 -6.92 -4.41
N GLY A 80 1.53 -5.84 -4.77
CA GLY A 80 1.91 -4.48 -4.42
C GLY A 80 2.60 -3.73 -5.55
N GLU A 81 2.97 -2.49 -5.27
CA GLU A 81 3.67 -1.63 -6.22
C GLU A 81 5.16 -1.95 -6.24
N VAL A 82 5.68 -2.23 -7.42
CA VAL A 82 7.09 -2.56 -7.63
C VAL A 82 7.82 -1.31 -8.11
N THR A 83 8.79 -0.86 -7.33
CA THR A 83 9.76 0.16 -7.76
C THR A 83 11.04 -0.50 -8.22
N ALA A 84 11.83 0.20 -9.03
CA ALA A 84 13.14 -0.30 -9.48
C ALA A 84 14.07 -0.63 -8.30
N GLU A 85 14.03 0.17 -7.24
CA GLU A 85 14.82 -0.05 -6.02
C GLU A 85 14.42 -1.35 -5.31
N ARG A 86 13.12 -1.58 -5.11
CA ARG A 86 12.60 -2.80 -4.46
C ARG A 86 12.89 -4.05 -5.29
N LEU A 87 12.76 -3.93 -6.59
CA LEU A 87 13.09 -5.01 -7.49
C LEU A 87 14.58 -5.38 -7.43
N ASN A 88 15.45 -4.39 -7.41
CA ASN A 88 16.89 -4.61 -7.28
C ASN A 88 17.27 -5.25 -5.94
N GLU A 89 16.61 -4.87 -4.86
CA GLU A 89 16.77 -5.53 -3.56
C GLU A 89 16.38 -7.02 -3.64
N HIS A 90 15.24 -7.31 -4.22
CA HIS A 90 14.78 -8.70 -4.40
C HIS A 90 15.73 -9.51 -5.29
N LEU A 91 16.20 -8.94 -6.40
CA LEU A 91 17.18 -9.60 -7.27
C LEU A 91 18.50 -9.90 -6.56
N ARG A 92 18.93 -8.98 -5.69
CA ARG A 92 20.11 -9.21 -4.86
C ARG A 92 19.89 -10.35 -3.87
N GLU A 93 18.76 -10.40 -3.19
CA GLU A 93 18.39 -11.48 -2.28
C GLU A 93 18.36 -12.84 -3.00
N VAL A 94 17.71 -12.90 -4.15
CA VAL A 94 17.68 -14.11 -4.98
C VAL A 94 19.09 -14.54 -5.35
N ARG A 95 19.94 -13.61 -5.76
CA ARG A 95 21.33 -13.89 -6.14
C ARG A 95 22.15 -14.44 -4.96
N GLU A 96 21.94 -13.94 -3.77
CA GLU A 96 22.63 -14.38 -2.55
C GLU A 96 22.14 -15.75 -2.06
N THR A 97 20.89 -16.11 -2.32
CA THR A 97 20.28 -17.36 -1.88
C THR A 97 20.44 -18.52 -2.85
N VAL A 98 20.76 -18.25 -4.10
CA VAL A 98 20.93 -19.25 -5.13
C VAL A 98 22.28 -19.99 -4.95
N ASP A 99 22.20 -21.29 -4.73
CA ASP A 99 23.39 -22.16 -4.67
C ASP A 99 23.74 -22.68 -6.08
N ARG A 100 24.86 -22.23 -6.62
CA ARG A 100 25.31 -22.56 -7.97
C ARG A 100 25.70 -24.01 -8.14
N GLU A 101 26.32 -24.59 -7.13
CA GLU A 101 26.76 -25.97 -7.18
C GLU A 101 25.55 -26.91 -7.27
N GLU A 102 24.52 -26.57 -6.53
CA GLU A 102 23.26 -27.32 -6.54
C GLU A 102 22.51 -27.16 -7.88
N LEU A 103 22.49 -25.95 -8.44
CA LEU A 103 21.78 -25.69 -9.70
C LEU A 103 22.50 -26.20 -10.95
N GLY A 104 23.81 -26.34 -10.91
CA GLY A 104 24.61 -26.76 -12.06
C GLY A 104 24.62 -25.75 -13.23
N THR A 105 24.24 -24.49 -12.97
CA THR A 105 24.27 -23.42 -13.96
C THR A 105 24.67 -22.11 -13.29
N ASN A 106 25.33 -21.24 -14.07
CA ASN A 106 25.71 -19.89 -13.63
C ASN A 106 24.70 -18.82 -14.06
N VAL A 107 23.68 -19.19 -14.81
CA VAL A 107 22.70 -18.24 -15.34
C VAL A 107 21.37 -18.49 -14.68
N VAL A 108 20.87 -17.47 -14.01
CA VAL A 108 19.56 -17.47 -13.36
C VAL A 108 18.72 -16.35 -13.94
N LYS A 109 17.48 -16.68 -14.27
CA LYS A 109 16.49 -15.72 -14.76
C LYS A 109 15.29 -15.70 -13.84
N THR A 110 14.89 -14.54 -13.40
CA THR A 110 13.66 -14.34 -12.64
C THR A 110 12.58 -13.78 -13.53
N VAL A 111 11.38 -14.35 -13.44
CA VAL A 111 10.22 -13.91 -14.23
C VAL A 111 9.09 -13.55 -13.27
N TYR A 112 8.49 -12.38 -13.48
CA TYR A 112 7.50 -11.83 -12.57
C TYR A 112 6.12 -11.80 -13.19
N TYR A 113 5.12 -12.16 -12.38
CA TYR A 113 3.71 -12.25 -12.77
C TYR A 113 2.83 -11.57 -11.74
N ARG A 114 1.65 -11.13 -12.15
CA ARG A 114 0.63 -10.59 -11.24
C ARG A 114 -0.31 -11.66 -10.68
N ASN A 115 -0.44 -12.77 -11.35
CA ASN A 115 -1.30 -13.87 -10.91
C ASN A 115 -0.61 -15.23 -11.00
N LYS A 116 -1.07 -16.15 -10.17
CA LYS A 116 -0.49 -17.47 -10.05
C LYS A 116 -0.69 -18.35 -11.29
N GLU A 117 -1.83 -18.20 -11.98
CA GLU A 117 -2.15 -19.00 -13.15
C GLU A 117 -1.18 -18.75 -14.29
N ASP A 118 -0.89 -17.47 -14.56
CA ASP A 118 0.07 -17.06 -15.58
C ASP A 118 1.50 -17.49 -15.23
N ALA A 119 1.86 -17.42 -13.94
CA ALA A 119 3.15 -17.88 -13.45
C ALA A 119 3.34 -19.38 -13.61
N LEU A 120 2.33 -20.18 -13.30
CA LEU A 120 2.35 -21.63 -13.47
C LEU A 120 2.42 -22.05 -14.95
N ALA A 121 1.75 -21.30 -15.81
CA ALA A 121 1.73 -21.52 -17.25
C ALA A 121 2.93 -20.95 -18.00
N TRP A 122 3.82 -20.22 -17.32
CA TRP A 122 4.98 -19.53 -17.90
C TRP A 122 4.61 -18.66 -19.11
N LYS A 123 3.48 -17.94 -19.01
CA LYS A 123 3.01 -17.05 -20.06
C LYS A 123 3.94 -15.86 -20.22
N ASP A 124 3.78 -15.15 -21.34
CA ASP A 124 4.42 -13.86 -21.51
C ASP A 124 3.87 -12.88 -20.47
N THR A 125 4.76 -12.10 -19.89
CA THR A 125 4.43 -11.18 -18.81
C THR A 125 4.84 -9.75 -19.14
N ASP A 126 3.98 -8.79 -18.82
CA ASP A 126 4.27 -7.37 -18.96
C ASP A 126 5.29 -6.86 -17.94
N MET A 127 5.49 -7.59 -16.86
CA MET A 127 6.46 -7.23 -15.83
C MET A 127 7.91 -7.56 -16.21
N GLY A 128 8.11 -8.33 -17.28
CA GLY A 128 9.42 -8.70 -17.78
C GLY A 128 10.12 -9.81 -17.00
N GLY A 129 11.26 -10.17 -17.50
CA GLY A 129 12.19 -11.13 -16.89
C GLY A 129 13.56 -10.48 -16.73
N TYR A 130 14.27 -10.88 -15.69
CA TYR A 130 15.60 -10.37 -15.37
C TYR A 130 16.58 -11.51 -15.31
N THR A 131 17.62 -11.42 -16.11
CA THR A 131 18.69 -12.42 -16.15
C THR A 131 19.91 -11.89 -15.43
N PHE A 132 20.48 -12.68 -14.57
CA PHE A 132 21.75 -12.35 -13.97
C PHE A 132 22.71 -13.52 -14.08
N LEU A 133 23.97 -13.16 -14.32
CA LEU A 133 25.07 -14.09 -14.28
C LEU A 133 25.56 -14.19 -12.85
N ASN A 134 25.57 -15.39 -12.34
CA ASN A 134 26.16 -15.64 -11.04
C ASN A 134 27.68 -15.85 -11.21
N VAL A 135 28.39 -14.78 -11.55
CA VAL A 135 29.85 -14.79 -11.67
C VAL A 135 30.46 -14.45 -10.31
N GLU A 136 31.45 -15.19 -9.89
CA GLU A 136 32.26 -14.82 -8.74
C GLU A 136 33.00 -13.51 -8.97
#